data_af3d69fe4f6ba40dcaea114c6d90a987
#
_entry.id   af3d69fe4f6ba40dcaea114c6d90a987
#
_cell.length_a   1.000
_cell.length_b   1.000
_cell.length_c   1.000
_cell.angle_alpha   90.00
_cell.angle_beta   90.00
_cell.angle_gamma   90.00
#
_symmetry.space_group_name_H-M   'P 1'
#
loop_
_entity.id
_entity.type
_entity.pdbx_description
1 polymer ?
#
loop_
_entity_poly.entity_id
_entity_poly.type
_entity_poly.pdbx_seq_one_letter_code
_entity_poly.pdbx_strand_id
1 'polypeptide(L)'
;MKNKAFSFVEVIIAISLFLITIFPIMELNREILKINRKYMEIEQSEKNFYLVEKNITAKGYTFLSSNLGNYEYKIGETKDRNHIFGDIKFLYENNNGDKILIFIEKTIFSSEVERNNFIILKIEFYSRNRVFKKEKLISEYDEYY
;
A
#
# COMPACT_ATOMS: atom_id res chain seq x y z
N MET A 1 -34.35 59.38 2.61
CA MET A 1 -33.86 58.10 3.18
C MET A 1 -32.67 58.44 4.12
N LYS A 2 -32.81 58.18 5.42
CA LYS A 2 -31.69 58.42 6.38
C LYS A 2 -30.76 57.21 6.27
N ASN A 3 -29.58 57.39 5.68
CA ASN A 3 -28.52 56.40 5.73
C ASN A 3 -28.06 56.30 7.18
N LYS A 4 -28.46 55.25 7.88
CA LYS A 4 -27.87 54.94 9.19
C LYS A 4 -26.44 54.44 8.92
N ALA A 5 -25.45 55.29 9.24
CA ALA A 5 -24.07 54.84 9.29
C ALA A 5 -23.95 53.78 10.40
N PHE A 6 -23.32 52.65 10.10
CA PHE A 6 -23.03 51.63 11.13
C PHE A 6 -22.18 52.26 12.25
N SER A 7 -22.54 51.97 13.47
CA SER A 7 -21.77 52.39 14.64
C SER A 7 -20.43 51.62 14.64
N PHE A 8 -19.34 52.29 15.02
CA PHE A 8 -18.02 51.63 15.17
C PHE A 8 -18.08 50.36 16.03
N VAL A 9 -18.95 50.36 17.04
CA VAL A 9 -19.15 49.22 17.93
C VAL A 9 -19.82 48.04 17.19
N GLU A 10 -20.76 48.30 16.30
CA GLU A 10 -21.42 47.26 15.48
C GLU A 10 -20.40 46.57 14.55
N VAL A 11 -19.47 47.33 13.98
CA VAL A 11 -18.41 46.77 13.12
C VAL A 11 -17.48 45.89 13.93
N ILE A 12 -17.06 46.30 15.14
CA ILE A 12 -16.21 45.48 16.01
C ILE A 12 -16.92 44.16 16.41
N ILE A 13 -18.19 44.24 16.78
CA ILE A 13 -18.99 43.07 17.13
C ILE A 13 -19.10 42.13 15.93
N ALA A 14 -19.39 42.67 14.75
CA ALA A 14 -19.48 41.86 13.53
C ALA A 14 -18.18 41.13 13.18
N ILE A 15 -17.03 41.85 13.27
CA ILE A 15 -15.71 41.24 13.04
C ILE A 15 -15.42 40.18 14.09
N SER A 16 -15.73 40.42 15.35
CA SER A 16 -15.50 39.46 16.43
C SER A 16 -16.29 38.18 16.23
N LEU A 17 -17.59 38.30 15.89
CA LEU A 17 -18.44 37.18 15.58
C LEU A 17 -17.94 36.40 14.34
N PHE A 18 -17.51 37.11 13.30
CA PHE A 18 -16.93 36.52 12.12
C PHE A 18 -15.66 35.71 12.45
N LEU A 19 -14.76 36.24 13.23
CA LEU A 19 -13.53 35.56 13.64
C LEU A 19 -13.82 34.32 14.48
N ILE A 20 -14.77 34.40 15.42
CA ILE A 20 -15.20 33.26 16.25
C ILE A 20 -15.73 32.08 15.37
N THR A 21 -16.40 32.42 14.26
CA THR A 21 -16.96 31.38 13.36
C THR A 21 -15.94 30.86 12.34
N ILE A 22 -15.06 31.72 11.81
CA ILE A 22 -14.12 31.32 10.75
C ILE A 22 -12.99 30.42 11.26
N PHE A 23 -12.48 30.66 12.48
CA PHE A 23 -11.39 29.88 13.04
C PHE A 23 -11.71 28.37 13.15
N PRO A 24 -12.83 27.94 13.72
CA PRO A 24 -13.19 26.52 13.77
C PRO A 24 -13.36 25.89 12.38
N ILE A 25 -13.87 26.66 11.40
CA ILE A 25 -14.01 26.18 10.02
C ILE A 25 -12.64 25.93 9.37
N MET A 26 -11.68 26.83 9.59
CA MET A 26 -10.32 26.65 9.08
C MET A 26 -9.63 25.46 9.74
N GLU A 27 -9.85 25.23 11.02
CA GLU A 27 -9.29 24.09 11.75
C GLU A 27 -9.88 22.77 11.27
N LEU A 28 -11.20 22.69 11.07
CA LEU A 28 -11.88 21.56 10.44
C LEU A 28 -11.33 21.26 9.05
N ASN A 29 -11.13 22.26 8.21
CA ASN A 29 -10.56 22.06 6.88
C ASN A 29 -9.13 21.49 6.94
N ARG A 30 -8.31 21.93 7.88
CA ARG A 30 -6.96 21.37 8.10
C ARG A 30 -7.02 19.89 8.51
N GLU A 31 -7.92 19.54 9.39
CA GLU A 31 -8.14 18.17 9.83
C GLU A 31 -8.60 17.28 8.67
N ILE A 32 -9.57 17.71 7.87
CA ILE A 32 -10.04 17.01 6.68
C ILE A 32 -8.89 16.78 5.69
N LEU A 33 -8.05 17.78 5.44
CA LEU A 33 -6.90 17.66 4.55
C LEU A 33 -5.87 16.65 5.08
N LYS A 34 -5.62 16.60 6.39
CA LYS A 34 -4.73 15.60 7.00
C LYS A 34 -5.30 14.19 6.84
N ILE A 35 -6.59 14.03 7.08
CA ILE A 35 -7.28 12.74 6.93
C ILE A 35 -7.22 12.29 5.47
N ASN A 36 -7.54 13.15 4.51
CA ASN A 36 -7.48 12.84 3.09
C ASN A 36 -6.07 12.42 2.65
N ARG A 37 -5.03 13.11 3.10
CA ARG A 37 -3.64 12.71 2.80
C ARG A 37 -3.32 11.31 3.33
N LYS A 38 -3.75 10.99 4.56
CA LYS A 38 -3.58 9.65 5.12
C LYS A 38 -4.31 8.59 4.29
N TYR A 39 -5.52 8.86 3.85
CA TYR A 39 -6.27 7.93 2.98
C TYR A 39 -5.56 7.71 1.65
N MET A 40 -5.08 8.78 1.01
CA MET A 40 -4.33 8.67 -0.25
C MET A 40 -3.04 7.85 -0.09
N GLU A 41 -2.31 8.03 1.02
CA GLU A 41 -1.10 7.25 1.32
C GLU A 41 -1.42 5.76 1.52
N ILE A 42 -2.54 5.44 2.18
CA ILE A 42 -2.99 4.07 2.39
C ILE A 42 -3.37 3.42 1.05
N GLU A 43 -4.19 4.11 0.27
CA GLU A 43 -4.63 3.63 -1.05
C GLU A 43 -3.44 3.40 -1.97
N GLN A 44 -2.44 4.29 -1.95
CA GLN A 44 -1.22 4.12 -2.73
C GLN A 44 -0.42 2.89 -2.27
N SER A 45 -0.29 2.68 -0.96
CA SER A 45 0.40 1.51 -0.40
C SER A 45 -0.32 0.21 -0.76
N GLU A 46 -1.64 0.20 -0.73
CA GLU A 46 -2.45 -0.95 -1.12
C GLU A 46 -2.32 -1.27 -2.62
N LYS A 47 -2.36 -0.26 -3.48
CA LYS A 47 -2.11 -0.41 -4.92
C LYS A 47 -0.71 -0.98 -5.18
N ASN A 48 0.29 -0.48 -4.48
CA ASN A 48 1.66 -0.94 -4.59
C ASN A 48 1.77 -2.42 -4.17
N PHE A 49 1.15 -2.80 -3.05
CA PHE A 49 1.10 -4.18 -2.61
C PHE A 49 0.44 -5.09 -3.64
N TYR A 50 -0.70 -4.68 -4.19
CA TYR A 50 -1.40 -5.44 -5.22
C TYR A 50 -0.57 -5.62 -6.49
N LEU A 51 0.14 -4.58 -6.94
CA LEU A 51 1.03 -4.66 -8.09
C LEU A 51 2.16 -5.67 -7.87
N VAL A 52 2.77 -5.64 -6.70
CA VAL A 52 3.84 -6.59 -6.35
C VAL A 52 3.30 -8.01 -6.29
N GLU A 53 2.20 -8.24 -5.58
CA GLU A 53 1.55 -9.54 -5.48
C GLU A 53 1.23 -10.11 -6.87
N LYS A 54 0.63 -9.29 -7.73
CA LYS A 54 0.29 -9.68 -9.09
C LYS A 54 1.52 -10.05 -9.92
N ASN A 55 2.59 -9.24 -9.85
CA ASN A 55 3.83 -9.51 -10.60
C ASN A 55 4.53 -10.78 -10.11
N ILE A 56 4.58 -11.03 -8.80
CA ILE A 56 5.17 -12.24 -8.26
C ILE A 56 4.34 -13.46 -8.63
N THR A 57 3.03 -13.38 -8.48
CA THR A 57 2.12 -14.47 -8.85
C THR A 57 2.19 -14.80 -10.34
N ALA A 58 2.33 -13.79 -11.20
CA ALA A 58 2.45 -13.97 -12.65
C ALA A 58 3.73 -14.72 -13.10
N LYS A 59 4.70 -14.93 -12.20
CA LYS A 59 5.88 -15.76 -12.51
C LYS A 59 5.54 -17.26 -12.67
N GLY A 60 4.41 -17.70 -12.15
CA GLY A 60 3.90 -19.05 -12.28
C GLY A 60 4.59 -20.06 -11.37
N TYR A 61 4.06 -21.28 -11.38
CA TYR A 61 4.51 -22.38 -10.53
C TYR A 61 5.97 -22.78 -10.81
N THR A 62 6.35 -22.93 -12.08
CA THR A 62 7.68 -23.40 -12.48
C THR A 62 8.79 -22.46 -11.97
N PHE A 63 8.61 -21.16 -12.11
CA PHE A 63 9.56 -20.18 -11.59
C PHE A 63 9.64 -20.22 -10.06
N LEU A 64 8.51 -20.24 -9.37
CA LEU A 64 8.47 -20.22 -7.92
C LEU A 64 9.01 -21.50 -7.31
N SER A 65 8.74 -22.67 -7.92
CA SER A 65 9.27 -23.97 -7.47
C SER A 65 10.81 -24.06 -7.60
N SER A 66 11.38 -23.37 -8.58
CA SER A 66 12.84 -23.31 -8.77
C SER A 66 13.51 -22.31 -7.84
N ASN A 67 12.74 -21.42 -7.18
CA ASN A 67 13.25 -20.35 -6.32
C ASN A 67 12.59 -20.39 -4.94
N LEU A 68 12.67 -21.55 -4.28
CA LEU A 68 12.19 -21.68 -2.90
C LEU A 68 13.06 -20.90 -1.94
N GLY A 69 12.46 -20.29 -0.91
CA GLY A 69 13.21 -19.59 0.12
C GLY A 69 12.52 -18.32 0.61
N ASN A 70 13.27 -17.56 1.39
CA ASN A 70 12.82 -16.32 2.01
C ASN A 70 13.60 -15.15 1.41
N TYR A 71 12.91 -14.17 0.90
CA TYR A 71 13.50 -13.01 0.24
C TYR A 71 13.06 -11.73 0.92
N GLU A 72 14.00 -10.85 1.15
CA GLU A 72 13.77 -9.53 1.73
C GLU A 72 14.24 -8.44 0.78
N TYR A 73 13.37 -7.50 0.47
CA TYR A 73 13.67 -6.35 -0.36
C TYR A 73 13.31 -5.07 0.36
N LYS A 74 14.25 -4.14 0.40
CA LYS A 74 13.98 -2.76 0.76
C LYS A 74 13.75 -1.96 -0.52
N ILE A 75 12.58 -1.36 -0.63
CA ILE A 75 12.19 -0.63 -1.83
C ILE A 75 13.08 0.60 -1.99
N GLY A 76 13.67 0.74 -3.18
CA GLY A 76 14.57 1.84 -3.53
C GLY A 76 16.05 1.65 -3.17
N GLU A 77 16.41 0.67 -2.32
CA GLU A 77 17.81 0.38 -2.01
C GLU A 77 18.45 -0.67 -2.96
N THR A 78 17.64 -1.48 -3.58
CA THR A 78 18.10 -2.65 -4.34
C THR A 78 18.42 -2.26 -5.78
N LYS A 79 19.67 -1.87 -6.04
CA LYS A 79 20.18 -1.66 -7.41
C LYS A 79 20.64 -2.96 -8.09
N ASP A 80 20.66 -4.07 -7.38
CA ASP A 80 21.14 -5.34 -7.91
C ASP A 80 20.06 -6.01 -8.79
N ARG A 81 20.23 -5.87 -10.09
CA ARG A 81 19.42 -6.56 -11.11
C ARG A 81 19.56 -8.09 -11.08
N ASN A 82 20.47 -8.62 -10.27
CA ASN A 82 20.73 -10.05 -10.12
C ASN A 82 19.77 -10.76 -9.15
N HIS A 83 18.85 -10.03 -8.52
CA HIS A 83 17.81 -10.66 -7.69
C HIS A 83 16.76 -11.36 -8.55
N ILE A 84 16.24 -12.47 -8.04
CA ILE A 84 15.24 -13.31 -8.76
C ILE A 84 13.97 -12.53 -9.15
N PHE A 85 13.66 -11.44 -8.45
CA PHE A 85 12.55 -10.52 -8.76
C PHE A 85 13.05 -9.19 -9.33
N GLY A 86 14.25 -9.16 -9.91
CA GLY A 86 14.90 -7.96 -10.44
C GLY A 86 14.20 -7.28 -11.61
N ASP A 87 13.24 -7.94 -12.22
CA ASP A 87 12.39 -7.40 -13.28
C ASP A 87 11.15 -6.63 -12.77
N ILE A 88 10.85 -6.71 -11.47
CA ILE A 88 9.75 -5.96 -10.87
C ILE A 88 10.20 -4.51 -10.63
N LYS A 89 9.92 -3.64 -11.61
CA LYS A 89 10.33 -2.21 -11.58
C LYS A 89 9.96 -1.49 -10.29
N PHE A 90 8.81 -1.82 -9.72
CA PHE A 90 8.32 -1.21 -8.49
C PHE A 90 9.32 -1.33 -7.32
N LEU A 91 10.09 -2.43 -7.25
CA LEU A 91 11.08 -2.63 -6.19
C LEU A 91 12.24 -1.62 -6.24
N TYR A 92 12.44 -0.94 -7.37
CA TYR A 92 13.56 -0.02 -7.61
C TYR A 92 13.17 1.45 -7.72
N GLU A 93 11.93 1.74 -8.11
CA GLU A 93 11.50 3.09 -8.48
C GLU A 93 11.03 3.96 -7.31
N ASN A 94 10.68 3.34 -6.18
CA ASN A 94 10.13 4.04 -5.01
C ASN A 94 11.09 3.99 -3.82
N ASN A 95 11.57 5.13 -3.36
CA ASN A 95 12.45 5.22 -2.19
C ASN A 95 11.66 5.72 -0.97
N ASN A 96 10.67 4.97 -0.52
CA ASN A 96 9.82 5.34 0.61
C ASN A 96 10.21 4.64 1.93
N GLY A 97 11.29 3.83 1.93
CA GLY A 97 11.68 3.02 3.09
C GLY A 97 10.75 1.83 3.34
N ASP A 98 9.91 1.49 2.37
CA ASP A 98 9.03 0.33 2.43
C ASP A 98 9.85 -0.96 2.27
N LYS A 99 9.34 -2.05 2.87
CA LYS A 99 10.02 -3.35 2.89
C LYS A 99 9.05 -4.43 2.44
N ILE A 100 9.55 -5.39 1.65
CA ILE A 100 8.80 -6.58 1.24
C ILE A 100 9.52 -7.83 1.70
N LEU A 101 8.76 -8.74 2.29
CA LEU A 101 9.18 -10.10 2.57
C LEU A 101 8.37 -11.05 1.69
N ILE A 102 9.06 -11.97 1.02
CA ILE A 102 8.48 -12.97 0.16
C ILE A 102 8.94 -14.33 0.67
N PHE A 103 8.01 -15.19 1.00
CA PHE A 103 8.26 -16.55 1.45
C PHE A 103 7.68 -17.50 0.40
N ILE A 104 8.50 -18.41 -0.10
CA ILE A 104 8.15 -19.39 -1.10
C ILE A 104 8.45 -20.76 -0.54
N GLU A 105 7.41 -21.53 -0.21
CA GLU A 105 7.52 -22.82 0.42
C GLU A 105 6.80 -23.87 -0.44
N LYS A 106 7.42 -25.04 -0.58
CA LYS A 106 6.79 -26.16 -1.26
C LYS A 106 6.00 -26.98 -0.24
N THR A 107 4.75 -27.26 -0.56
CA THR A 107 3.93 -28.18 0.21
C THR A 107 3.41 -29.30 -0.68
N ILE A 108 3.22 -30.45 -0.08
CA ILE A 108 2.72 -31.65 -0.78
C ILE A 108 1.45 -32.07 -0.08
N PHE A 109 0.34 -32.01 -0.79
CA PHE A 109 -0.88 -32.66 -0.34
C PHE A 109 -0.95 -34.05 -0.98
N SER A 110 -0.83 -35.08 -0.16
CA SER A 110 -1.04 -36.45 -0.59
C SER A 110 -2.45 -36.90 -0.20
N SER A 111 -3.32 -37.10 -1.19
CA SER A 111 -4.49 -37.94 -1.04
C SER A 111 -4.12 -39.35 -1.48
N GLU A 112 -4.93 -40.36 -1.11
CA GLU A 112 -4.70 -41.78 -1.50
C GLU A 112 -4.64 -41.99 -3.03
N VAL A 113 -5.12 -41.01 -3.82
CA VAL A 113 -5.28 -41.11 -5.27
C VAL A 113 -4.27 -40.24 -6.04
N GLU A 114 -3.88 -39.05 -5.53
CA GLU A 114 -3.02 -38.13 -6.28
C GLU A 114 -2.05 -37.37 -5.35
N ARG A 115 -0.79 -37.27 -5.82
CA ARG A 115 0.19 -36.37 -5.21
C ARG A 115 0.21 -35.04 -5.97
N ASN A 116 -0.37 -34.03 -5.42
CA ASN A 116 -0.33 -32.70 -6.01
C ASN A 116 0.73 -31.83 -5.31
N ASN A 117 1.63 -31.26 -6.10
CA ASN A 117 2.63 -30.33 -5.63
C ASN A 117 2.05 -28.90 -5.63
N PHE A 118 2.15 -28.24 -4.49
CA PHE A 118 1.71 -26.86 -4.35
C PHE A 118 2.86 -26.00 -3.82
N ILE A 119 2.78 -24.73 -4.13
CA ILE A 119 3.63 -23.70 -3.54
C ILE A 119 2.76 -22.80 -2.68
N ILE A 120 3.19 -22.59 -1.44
CA ILE A 120 2.65 -21.56 -0.59
C ILE A 120 3.50 -20.30 -0.83
N LEU A 121 2.89 -19.29 -1.45
CA LEU A 121 3.47 -17.98 -1.64
C LEU A 121 2.91 -17.05 -0.58
N LYS A 122 3.74 -16.59 0.35
CA LYS A 122 3.37 -15.60 1.35
C LYS A 122 4.12 -14.30 1.09
N ILE A 123 3.40 -13.21 1.00
CA ILE A 123 3.95 -11.88 0.75
C ILE A 123 3.54 -10.98 1.91
N GLU A 124 4.52 -10.32 2.52
CA GLU A 124 4.32 -9.30 3.55
C GLU A 124 4.92 -7.98 3.08
N PHE A 125 4.12 -6.96 2.99
CA PHE A 125 4.52 -5.62 2.59
C PHE A 125 4.40 -4.68 3.77
N TYR A 126 5.52 -4.10 4.17
CA TYR A 126 5.64 -3.16 5.27
C TYR A 126 5.77 -1.76 4.70
N SER A 127 4.72 -0.97 4.81
CA SER A 127 4.71 0.42 4.38
C SER A 127 4.42 1.33 5.55
N ARG A 128 5.40 2.13 5.96
CA ARG A 128 5.32 3.05 7.12
C ARG A 128 4.76 2.35 8.37
N ASN A 129 3.49 2.62 8.72
CA ASN A 129 2.82 2.09 9.92
C ASN A 129 1.84 0.95 9.60
N ARG A 130 1.88 0.37 8.41
CA ARG A 130 0.96 -0.70 7.99
C ARG A 130 1.70 -1.89 7.43
N VAL A 131 1.07 -3.04 7.67
CA VAL A 131 1.55 -4.31 7.11
C VAL A 131 0.40 -4.92 6.33
N PHE A 132 0.65 -5.17 5.04
CA PHE A 132 -0.24 -5.91 4.17
C PHE A 132 0.32 -7.32 4.04
N LYS A 133 -0.55 -8.32 4.20
CA LYS A 133 -0.15 -9.72 4.11
C LYS A 133 -1.10 -10.47 3.20
N LYS A 134 -0.55 -11.33 2.39
CA LYS A 134 -1.30 -12.25 1.55
C LYS A 134 -0.59 -13.58 1.46
N GLU A 135 -1.36 -14.64 1.53
CA GLU A 135 -0.92 -16.00 1.32
C GLU A 135 -1.74 -16.59 0.17
N LYS A 136 -1.07 -17.26 -0.73
CA LYS A 136 -1.67 -17.87 -1.91
C LYS A 136 -1.09 -19.25 -2.11
N LEU A 137 -1.96 -20.18 -2.41
CA LEU A 137 -1.60 -21.52 -2.86
C LEU A 137 -1.56 -21.51 -4.40
N ILE A 138 -0.45 -21.94 -4.96
CA ILE A 138 -0.23 -21.99 -6.42
C ILE A 138 0.01 -23.45 -6.78
N SER A 139 -0.77 -23.95 -7.71
CA SER A 139 -0.65 -25.32 -8.22
C SER A 139 0.11 -25.35 -9.54
N GLU A 140 0.66 -26.51 -9.87
CA GLU A 140 1.30 -26.76 -11.16
C GLU A 140 0.31 -26.58 -12.34
N TYR A 141 -0.99 -26.78 -12.08
CA TYR A 141 -2.05 -26.67 -13.08
C TYR A 141 -2.49 -25.24 -13.37
N ASP A 142 -2.14 -24.27 -12.48
CA ASP A 142 -2.51 -22.86 -12.66
C ASP A 142 -1.73 -22.15 -13.80
N GLU A 143 -0.70 -22.80 -14.38
CA GLU A 143 0.07 -22.27 -15.50
C GLU A 143 -0.62 -22.39 -16.86
N TYR A 144 -1.70 -23.15 -16.95
CA TYR A 144 -2.36 -23.50 -18.24
C TYR A 144 -3.67 -22.73 -18.49
N TYR A 145 -4.00 -21.75 -17.66
CA TYR A 145 -5.13 -20.84 -17.81
C TYR A 145 -4.70 -19.38 -17.59
#